data_e6eaa7c6fdbeda87709603ae5023fa9f
#
_entry.id   e6eaa7c6fdbeda87709603ae5023fa9f
#
_cell.length_a   1.000
_cell.length_b   1.000
_cell.length_c   1.000
_cell.angle_alpha   90.00
_cell.angle_beta   90.00
_cell.angle_gamma   90.00
#
_symmetry.space_group_name_H-M   'P 1'
#
loop_
_entity.id
_entity.type
_entity.pdbx_description
1 polymer ?
#
loop_
_entity_poly.entity_id
_entity_poly.type
_entity_poly.pdbx_seq_one_letter_code
_entity_poly.pdbx_strand_id
1 'polypeptide(L)'
;MQVDLRGIALCPRRASLVVAASLALCLAGTARAADQADRSTLEGYASWAHGALEALPRGVQLLEPLAKRLTELTSEQRREAGLGPLEADPELLPAARAHALDMLERGYNDHVTPDGLEPGDRAALLHRRLAGRVGENLAGLEGLTAAQLEGQIGPLAAEITDGWMESPGHRDNILGPDYTHQAMAAAAKGEDVVVVQLFEARRALLAAPLPLHVGQGETLALEFEQGPGLAVPARYAYARPGQPAQELITLDLSSNEVAVEPGTYVLKFLFPSGQAGRFEVAAGPAIFVR
;
A
#
# COMPACT_ATOMS: atom_id res chain seq x y z
N MET A 1 -35.88 -0.49 10.84
CA MET A 1 -35.66 -1.37 9.66
C MET A 1 -34.29 -1.99 9.88
N GLN A 2 -34.26 -3.24 10.32
CA GLN A 2 -32.99 -3.94 10.56
C GLN A 2 -32.43 -4.32 9.20
N VAL A 3 -31.23 -3.84 8.90
CA VAL A 3 -30.47 -4.27 7.72
C VAL A 3 -29.68 -5.52 8.14
N ASP A 4 -29.89 -6.63 7.45
CA ASP A 4 -29.17 -7.89 7.70
C ASP A 4 -27.78 -7.78 7.04
N LEU A 5 -26.76 -7.55 7.83
CA LEU A 5 -25.37 -7.36 7.41
C LEU A 5 -24.62 -8.70 7.17
N ARG A 6 -25.29 -9.78 6.83
CA ARG A 6 -24.68 -11.08 6.55
C ARG A 6 -24.05 -11.18 5.16
N GLY A 7 -23.17 -10.26 4.82
CA GLY A 7 -22.48 -10.21 3.54
C GLY A 7 -21.00 -9.81 3.64
N ILE A 8 -20.32 -10.11 4.77
CA ILE A 8 -18.87 -9.94 4.79
C ILE A 8 -18.24 -11.13 4.08
N ALA A 9 -17.94 -10.95 2.81
CA ALA A 9 -17.22 -11.95 2.03
C ALA A 9 -15.75 -11.99 2.43
N LEU A 10 -15.43 -12.85 3.40
CA LEU A 10 -14.10 -13.40 3.56
C LEU A 10 -13.87 -14.31 2.35
N CYS A 11 -13.05 -13.90 1.42
CA CYS A 11 -12.83 -14.50 0.12
C CYS A 11 -12.71 -16.04 0.15
N PRO A 12 -13.61 -16.82 -0.52
CA PRO A 12 -13.22 -18.10 -1.08
C PRO A 12 -13.38 -18.09 -2.61
N ARG A 13 -12.32 -18.49 -3.29
CA ARG A 13 -12.29 -18.77 -4.72
C ARG A 13 -13.48 -19.62 -5.18
N ARG A 14 -14.28 -19.15 -6.14
CA ARG A 14 -14.89 -20.00 -7.17
C ARG A 14 -15.26 -19.19 -8.41
N ALA A 15 -14.73 -19.63 -9.54
CA ALA A 15 -15.10 -19.22 -10.88
C ALA A 15 -16.50 -19.75 -11.23
N SER A 16 -17.30 -18.95 -11.94
CA SER A 16 -18.40 -19.45 -12.79
C SER A 16 -18.58 -18.54 -13.99
N LEU A 17 -18.41 -19.16 -15.15
CA LEU A 17 -18.66 -18.64 -16.49
C LEU A 17 -20.16 -18.42 -16.70
N VAL A 18 -20.57 -17.25 -17.22
CA VAL A 18 -21.80 -17.12 -18.00
C VAL A 18 -21.51 -16.23 -19.22
N VAL A 19 -21.63 -16.85 -20.38
CA VAL A 19 -21.59 -16.21 -21.71
C VAL A 19 -22.98 -15.71 -22.03
N ALA A 20 -23.14 -14.43 -22.37
CA ALA A 20 -24.27 -13.94 -23.15
C ALA A 20 -23.80 -12.81 -24.07
N ALA A 21 -23.87 -13.09 -25.37
CA ALA A 21 -23.60 -12.16 -26.43
C ALA A 21 -24.80 -11.24 -26.65
N SER A 22 -24.60 -9.95 -26.84
CA SER A 22 -25.52 -9.07 -27.55
C SER A 22 -24.76 -7.95 -28.26
N LEU A 23 -24.89 -7.96 -29.57
CA LEU A 23 -24.41 -6.94 -30.51
C LEU A 23 -25.27 -5.68 -30.36
N ALA A 24 -24.67 -4.51 -30.14
CA ALA A 24 -25.23 -3.21 -30.48
C ALA A 24 -24.14 -2.17 -30.76
N LEU A 25 -23.98 -1.93 -31.98
CA LEU A 25 -23.58 -0.75 -32.79
C LEU A 25 -22.73 0.36 -32.16
N CYS A 26 -21.56 0.55 -32.84
CA CYS A 26 -20.67 1.68 -32.83
C CYS A 26 -21.35 3.04 -33.05
N LEU A 27 -20.93 4.06 -32.30
CA LEU A 27 -20.61 5.43 -32.70
C LEU A 27 -20.54 6.33 -31.44
N ALA A 28 -19.47 6.23 -30.65
CA ALA A 28 -18.99 7.27 -29.71
C ALA A 28 -17.65 6.82 -29.10
N GLY A 29 -16.66 6.58 -29.92
CA GLY A 29 -15.45 5.87 -29.47
C GLY A 29 -14.11 6.57 -29.74
N THR A 30 -14.03 7.91 -29.80
CA THR A 30 -12.74 8.57 -30.07
C THR A 30 -12.23 9.54 -29.00
N ALA A 31 -12.88 9.59 -27.83
CA ALA A 31 -12.44 10.45 -26.73
C ALA A 31 -12.10 9.70 -25.43
N ARG A 32 -11.95 8.38 -25.44
CA ARG A 32 -11.75 7.57 -24.22
C ARG A 32 -10.51 6.68 -24.23
N ALA A 33 -9.64 6.84 -25.19
CA ALA A 33 -8.42 6.02 -25.32
C ALA A 33 -7.15 6.69 -24.76
N ALA A 34 -7.25 7.87 -24.15
CA ALA A 34 -6.08 8.64 -23.73
C ALA A 34 -5.79 8.55 -22.23
N ASP A 35 -6.55 7.82 -21.41
CA ASP A 35 -6.43 7.94 -19.96
C ASP A 35 -6.54 6.62 -19.17
N GLN A 36 -6.06 5.51 -19.72
CA GLN A 36 -5.67 4.37 -18.90
C GLN A 36 -4.14 4.29 -18.93
N ALA A 37 -3.49 4.97 -17.98
CA ALA A 37 -2.09 4.70 -17.70
C ALA A 37 -1.93 3.18 -17.59
N ASP A 38 -0.96 2.63 -18.29
CA ASP A 38 -0.67 1.19 -18.27
C ASP A 38 -0.20 0.78 -16.88
N ARG A 39 -1.12 0.31 -16.04
CA ARG A 39 -0.84 -0.11 -14.65
C ARG A 39 -0.07 -1.44 -14.57
N SER A 40 0.22 -2.08 -15.70
CA SER A 40 0.96 -3.35 -15.72
C SER A 40 2.43 -3.22 -15.37
N THR A 41 2.93 -1.99 -15.31
CA THR A 41 4.30 -1.67 -14.90
C THR A 41 4.30 -0.86 -13.61
N LEU A 42 5.38 -0.94 -12.82
CA LEU A 42 5.56 -0.12 -11.63
C LEU A 42 5.48 1.38 -11.95
N GLU A 43 6.11 1.82 -13.05
CA GLU A 43 6.09 3.23 -13.47
C GLU A 43 4.70 3.68 -13.90
N GLY A 44 3.99 2.85 -14.65
CA GLY A 44 2.62 3.13 -15.07
C GLY A 44 1.64 3.18 -13.89
N TYR A 45 1.77 2.25 -12.93
CA TYR A 45 0.99 2.31 -11.69
C TYR A 45 1.28 3.58 -10.89
N ALA A 46 2.56 3.96 -10.73
CA ALA A 46 2.93 5.19 -10.03
C ALA A 46 2.33 6.44 -10.71
N SER A 47 2.41 6.52 -12.05
CA SER A 47 1.83 7.62 -12.81
C SER A 47 0.31 7.72 -12.64
N TRP A 48 -0.40 6.57 -12.76
CA TRP A 48 -1.82 6.51 -12.51
C TRP A 48 -2.16 6.91 -11.05
N ALA A 49 -1.46 6.37 -10.06
CA ALA A 49 -1.73 6.63 -8.65
C ALA A 49 -1.59 8.12 -8.31
N HIS A 50 -0.55 8.80 -8.81
CA HIS A 50 -0.41 10.24 -8.62
C HIS A 50 -1.60 11.01 -9.21
N GLY A 51 -2.01 10.70 -10.45
CA GLY A 51 -3.18 11.33 -11.06
C GLY A 51 -4.48 11.07 -10.29
N ALA A 52 -4.71 9.81 -9.85
CA ALA A 52 -5.89 9.43 -9.09
C ALA A 52 -5.95 10.05 -7.68
N LEU A 53 -4.78 10.30 -7.07
CA LEU A 53 -4.68 10.98 -5.77
C LEU A 53 -4.86 12.50 -5.88
N GLU A 54 -4.42 13.11 -6.98
CA GLU A 54 -4.65 14.53 -7.26
C GLU A 54 -6.11 14.82 -7.64
N ALA A 55 -6.72 13.93 -8.41
CA ALA A 55 -8.12 14.04 -8.83
C ALA A 55 -8.80 12.68 -8.70
N LEU A 56 -9.65 12.53 -7.68
CA LEU A 56 -10.34 11.27 -7.42
C LEU A 56 -11.11 10.78 -8.66
N PRO A 57 -11.06 9.47 -8.94
CA PRO A 57 -11.82 8.87 -10.03
C PRO A 57 -13.32 9.17 -9.92
N ARG A 58 -13.98 9.29 -11.06
CA ARG A 58 -15.40 9.66 -11.10
C ARG A 58 -16.27 8.71 -10.27
N GLY A 59 -17.05 9.30 -9.36
CA GLY A 59 -18.00 8.59 -8.51
C GLY A 59 -17.37 7.95 -7.28
N VAL A 60 -16.06 8.12 -7.08
CA VAL A 60 -15.38 7.70 -5.85
C VAL A 60 -15.48 8.79 -4.79
N GLN A 61 -15.71 8.38 -3.55
CA GLN A 61 -15.73 9.21 -2.36
C GLN A 61 -14.83 8.60 -1.28
N LEU A 62 -13.97 9.41 -0.67
CA LEU A 62 -13.20 8.99 0.50
C LEU A 62 -14.10 9.02 1.75
N LEU A 63 -13.96 8.01 2.58
CA LEU A 63 -14.71 7.82 3.82
C LEU A 63 -13.80 8.09 5.04
N GLU A 64 -13.30 9.33 5.15
CA GLU A 64 -12.37 9.72 6.21
C GLU A 64 -12.87 9.44 7.65
N PRO A 65 -14.19 9.63 7.97
CA PRO A 65 -14.70 9.28 9.29
C PRO A 65 -14.58 7.77 9.59
N LEU A 66 -14.77 6.90 8.59
CA LEU A 66 -14.62 5.45 8.74
C LEU A 66 -13.14 5.08 8.95
N ALA A 67 -12.24 5.61 8.13
CA ALA A 67 -10.80 5.40 8.27
C ALA A 67 -10.29 5.84 9.66
N LYS A 68 -10.73 7.00 10.13
CA LYS A 68 -10.41 7.51 11.46
C LYS A 68 -10.89 6.55 12.57
N ARG A 69 -12.16 6.12 12.51
CA ARG A 69 -12.71 5.24 13.55
C ARG A 69 -12.02 3.88 13.59
N LEU A 70 -11.66 3.31 12.43
CA LEU A 70 -10.88 2.07 12.33
C LEU A 70 -9.46 2.22 12.92
N THR A 71 -8.82 3.37 12.70
CA THR A 71 -7.52 3.69 13.32
C THR A 71 -7.62 3.72 14.85
N GLU A 72 -8.67 4.32 15.38
CA GLU A 72 -8.95 4.36 16.84
C GLU A 72 -9.15 2.95 17.39
N LEU A 73 -9.99 2.13 16.75
CA LEU A 73 -10.27 0.75 17.16
C LEU A 73 -9.00 -0.12 17.09
N THR A 74 -8.18 0.03 16.05
CA THR A 74 -6.86 -0.63 16.00
C THR A 74 -6.01 -0.29 17.23
N SER A 75 -5.99 0.97 17.62
CA SER A 75 -5.25 1.43 18.81
C SER A 75 -5.85 0.88 20.11
N GLU A 76 -7.17 0.72 20.17
CA GLU A 76 -7.88 0.07 21.29
C GLU A 76 -7.47 -1.41 21.41
N GLN A 77 -7.50 -2.18 20.31
CA GLN A 77 -7.11 -3.59 20.28
C GLN A 77 -5.65 -3.80 20.72
N ARG A 78 -4.73 -2.96 20.24
CA ARG A 78 -3.33 -3.02 20.63
C ARG A 78 -3.13 -2.73 22.12
N ARG A 79 -3.82 -1.72 22.66
CA ARG A 79 -3.77 -1.39 24.09
C ARG A 79 -4.29 -2.54 24.95
N GLU A 80 -5.38 -3.20 24.56
CA GLU A 80 -5.93 -4.37 25.26
C GLU A 80 -4.95 -5.54 25.26
N ALA A 81 -4.14 -5.69 24.22
CA ALA A 81 -3.06 -6.65 24.11
C ALA A 81 -1.75 -6.21 24.81
N GLY A 82 -1.71 -5.04 25.45
CA GLY A 82 -0.51 -4.51 26.12
C GLY A 82 0.54 -3.94 25.18
N LEU A 83 0.17 -3.64 23.92
CA LEU A 83 1.06 -3.07 22.92
C LEU A 83 0.90 -1.53 22.85
N GLY A 84 1.97 -0.85 22.41
CA GLY A 84 1.90 0.58 22.09
C GLY A 84 0.99 0.86 20.88
N PRO A 85 0.42 2.08 20.78
CA PRO A 85 -0.31 2.50 19.59
C PRO A 85 0.62 2.54 18.37
N LEU A 86 0.03 2.43 17.16
CA LEU A 86 0.73 2.73 15.93
C LEU A 86 0.60 4.23 15.65
N GLU A 87 1.70 4.86 15.29
CA GLU A 87 1.68 6.26 14.84
C GLU A 87 1.08 6.36 13.44
N ALA A 88 0.33 7.41 13.18
CA ALA A 88 -0.18 7.66 11.84
C ALA A 88 0.96 8.10 10.91
N ASP A 89 1.10 7.47 9.76
CA ASP A 89 2.06 7.87 8.74
C ASP A 89 1.38 8.55 7.55
N PRO A 90 1.49 9.88 7.42
CA PRO A 90 0.91 10.60 6.28
C PRO A 90 1.62 10.29 4.95
N GLU A 91 2.87 9.82 4.96
CA GLU A 91 3.61 9.45 3.75
C GLU A 91 3.27 8.03 3.26
N LEU A 92 2.75 7.17 4.12
CA LEU A 92 2.23 5.85 3.76
C LEU A 92 0.78 5.91 3.25
N LEU A 93 0.01 6.93 3.65
CA LEU A 93 -1.40 7.09 3.29
C LEU A 93 -1.66 7.12 1.77
N PRO A 94 -0.83 7.76 0.92
CA PRO A 94 -0.98 7.67 -0.53
C PRO A 94 -1.02 6.24 -1.07
N ALA A 95 -0.22 5.32 -0.52
CA ALA A 95 -0.23 3.92 -0.95
C ALA A 95 -1.54 3.19 -0.58
N ALA A 96 -2.05 3.43 0.63
CA ALA A 96 -3.35 2.89 1.05
C ALA A 96 -4.51 3.43 0.19
N ARG A 97 -4.54 4.75 -0.04
CA ARG A 97 -5.55 5.39 -0.88
C ARG A 97 -5.48 4.90 -2.33
N ALA A 98 -4.30 4.87 -2.94
CA ALA A 98 -4.15 4.40 -4.32
C ALA A 98 -4.67 2.97 -4.49
N HIS A 99 -4.38 2.07 -3.52
CA HIS A 99 -4.91 0.71 -3.60
C HIS A 99 -6.44 0.65 -3.46
N ALA A 100 -7.03 1.42 -2.54
CA ALA A 100 -8.48 1.51 -2.43
C ALA A 100 -9.14 2.03 -3.72
N LEU A 101 -8.55 3.05 -4.36
CA LEU A 101 -9.02 3.59 -5.63
C LEU A 101 -8.88 2.56 -6.76
N ASP A 102 -7.78 1.83 -6.80
CA ASP A 102 -7.50 0.81 -7.82
C ASP A 102 -8.52 -0.36 -7.73
N MET A 103 -8.79 -0.83 -6.52
CA MET A 103 -9.80 -1.86 -6.27
C MET A 103 -11.19 -1.42 -6.75
N LEU A 104 -11.62 -0.20 -6.40
CA LEU A 104 -12.92 0.35 -6.82
C LEU A 104 -13.03 0.63 -8.31
N GLU A 105 -11.94 1.01 -8.97
CA GLU A 105 -11.97 1.25 -10.42
C GLU A 105 -11.98 -0.03 -11.23
N ARG A 106 -11.23 -1.03 -10.83
CA ARG A 106 -11.05 -2.29 -11.56
C ARG A 106 -11.94 -3.42 -11.06
N GLY A 107 -12.69 -3.23 -9.97
CA GLY A 107 -13.66 -4.19 -9.43
C GLY A 107 -13.02 -5.46 -8.89
N TYR A 108 -11.99 -5.34 -8.08
CA TYR A 108 -11.36 -6.46 -7.36
C TYR A 108 -11.18 -6.13 -5.87
N ASN A 109 -10.97 -7.16 -5.04
CA ASN A 109 -10.66 -7.02 -3.62
C ASN A 109 -9.60 -8.07 -3.24
N ASP A 110 -8.32 -7.71 -3.39
CA ASP A 110 -7.18 -8.59 -3.15
C ASP A 110 -5.96 -7.76 -2.75
N HIS A 111 -5.04 -8.34 -1.97
CA HIS A 111 -3.76 -7.75 -1.60
C HIS A 111 -2.86 -7.47 -2.80
N VAL A 112 -2.95 -8.32 -3.82
CA VAL A 112 -2.16 -8.22 -5.05
C VAL A 112 -3.03 -7.61 -6.15
N THR A 113 -2.51 -6.58 -6.82
CA THR A 113 -3.24 -5.99 -7.96
C THR A 113 -3.37 -7.01 -9.11
N PRO A 114 -4.32 -6.85 -10.04
CA PRO A 114 -4.42 -7.72 -11.22
C PRO A 114 -3.11 -7.83 -12.03
N ASP A 115 -2.21 -6.86 -11.89
CA ASP A 115 -0.92 -6.82 -12.57
C ASP A 115 0.24 -7.36 -11.72
N GLY A 116 -0.05 -7.85 -10.51
CA GLY A 116 0.91 -8.53 -9.65
C GLY A 116 1.65 -7.64 -8.64
N LEU A 117 1.23 -6.37 -8.43
CA LEU A 117 1.86 -5.50 -7.44
C LEU A 117 1.40 -5.86 -6.03
N GLU A 118 2.36 -6.14 -5.16
CA GLU A 118 2.15 -6.39 -3.74
C GLU A 118 2.08 -5.07 -2.91
N PRO A 119 1.60 -5.12 -1.65
CA PRO A 119 1.57 -3.94 -0.76
C PRO A 119 2.94 -3.24 -0.64
N GLY A 120 4.02 -4.02 -0.57
CA GLY A 120 5.39 -3.50 -0.52
C GLY A 120 5.81 -2.73 -1.77
N ASP A 121 5.36 -3.16 -2.95
CA ASP A 121 5.65 -2.48 -4.21
C ASP A 121 4.94 -1.12 -4.27
N ARG A 122 3.67 -1.08 -3.87
CA ARG A 122 2.89 0.16 -3.81
C ARG A 122 3.48 1.15 -2.81
N ALA A 123 3.91 0.67 -1.64
CA ALA A 123 4.60 1.50 -0.66
C ALA A 123 5.95 2.01 -1.20
N ALA A 124 6.75 1.17 -1.84
CA ALA A 124 8.03 1.58 -2.45
C ALA A 124 7.86 2.66 -3.53
N LEU A 125 6.74 2.66 -4.25
CA LEU A 125 6.42 3.68 -5.26
C LEU A 125 5.97 5.01 -4.65
N LEU A 126 5.20 4.99 -3.58
CA LEU A 126 4.43 6.15 -3.10
C LEU A 126 4.96 6.72 -1.77
N HIS A 127 5.60 5.91 -0.92
CA HIS A 127 6.32 6.38 0.26
C HIS A 127 7.80 6.59 -0.10
N ARG A 128 8.17 7.83 -0.38
CA ARG A 128 9.48 8.13 -0.98
C ARG A 128 10.66 8.17 0.00
N ARG A 129 10.42 7.88 1.29
CA ARG A 129 11.44 7.91 2.35
C ARG A 129 11.56 6.61 3.14
N LEU A 130 10.67 5.63 2.87
CA LEU A 130 10.58 4.37 3.62
C LEU A 130 11.88 3.56 3.57
N ALA A 131 12.29 3.05 4.71
CA ALA A 131 13.21 1.93 4.85
C ALA A 131 12.65 0.96 5.91
N GLY A 132 11.86 -0.02 5.45
CA GLY A 132 11.10 -0.87 6.35
C GLY A 132 10.42 -2.06 5.68
N ARG A 133 9.45 -2.63 6.38
CA ARG A 133 8.56 -3.68 5.91
C ARG A 133 7.11 -3.20 6.03
N VAL A 134 6.29 -3.56 5.07
CA VAL A 134 4.87 -3.21 5.04
C VAL A 134 4.02 -4.47 5.15
N GLY A 135 2.94 -4.40 5.94
CA GLY A 135 1.85 -5.36 5.99
C GLY A 135 0.53 -4.69 5.62
N GLU A 136 -0.50 -5.48 5.31
CA GLU A 136 -1.79 -4.96 4.88
C GLU A 136 -2.96 -5.76 5.43
N ASN A 137 -4.01 -5.06 5.86
CA ASN A 137 -5.35 -5.61 6.06
C ASN A 137 -6.32 -4.97 5.07
N LEU A 138 -7.26 -5.75 4.56
CA LEU A 138 -8.32 -5.32 3.65
C LEU A 138 -9.69 -5.64 4.21
N ALA A 139 -10.68 -4.79 3.88
CA ALA A 139 -12.09 -5.13 3.98
C ALA A 139 -12.82 -4.61 2.73
N GLY A 140 -13.70 -5.43 2.19
CA GLY A 140 -14.62 -5.09 1.10
C GLY A 140 -16.06 -5.31 1.56
N LEU A 141 -16.95 -4.36 1.23
CA LEU A 141 -18.38 -4.39 1.56
C LEU A 141 -19.16 -4.02 0.31
N GLU A 142 -20.28 -4.68 0.10
CA GLU A 142 -21.18 -4.45 -1.02
C GLU A 142 -22.59 -4.09 -0.52
N GLY A 143 -23.36 -3.37 -1.32
CA GLY A 143 -24.76 -3.03 -1.03
C GLY A 143 -24.95 -1.85 -0.06
N LEU A 144 -23.90 -1.05 0.20
CA LEU A 144 -23.95 0.12 1.08
C LEU A 144 -23.49 1.39 0.36
N THR A 145 -24.38 2.31 0.14
CA THR A 145 -24.01 3.64 -0.38
C THR A 145 -23.32 4.48 0.69
N ALA A 146 -22.46 5.41 0.28
CA ALA A 146 -21.82 6.34 1.20
C ALA A 146 -22.82 7.13 2.09
N ALA A 147 -23.97 7.48 1.55
CA ALA A 147 -25.03 8.16 2.30
C ALA A 147 -25.66 7.28 3.41
N GLN A 148 -25.77 5.97 3.18
CA GLN A 148 -26.26 5.03 4.20
C GLN A 148 -25.24 4.82 5.32
N LEU A 149 -23.96 5.04 5.05
CA LEU A 149 -22.88 4.88 6.01
C LEU A 149 -22.79 6.01 7.03
N GLU A 150 -23.23 7.24 6.70
CA GLU A 150 -23.07 8.42 7.58
C GLU A 150 -23.61 8.19 9.01
N GLY A 151 -24.72 7.47 9.17
CA GLY A 151 -25.30 7.14 10.47
C GLY A 151 -24.78 5.84 11.09
N GLN A 152 -23.89 5.09 10.41
CA GLN A 152 -23.48 3.74 10.79
C GLN A 152 -21.96 3.57 10.90
N ILE A 153 -21.20 4.65 10.85
CA ILE A 153 -19.72 4.62 10.89
C ILE A 153 -19.20 3.82 12.09
N GLY A 154 -19.71 4.10 13.29
CA GLY A 154 -19.26 3.40 14.51
C GLY A 154 -19.55 1.89 14.50
N PRO A 155 -20.81 1.47 14.28
CA PRO A 155 -21.16 0.06 14.16
C PRO A 155 -20.38 -0.67 13.05
N LEU A 156 -20.24 -0.05 11.88
CA LEU A 156 -19.53 -0.64 10.74
C LEU A 156 -18.02 -0.79 11.05
N ALA A 157 -17.40 0.22 11.63
CA ALA A 157 -16.00 0.14 12.00
C ALA A 157 -15.75 -0.95 13.06
N ALA A 158 -16.68 -1.12 14.02
CA ALA A 158 -16.61 -2.20 15.00
C ALA A 158 -16.70 -3.58 14.32
N GLU A 159 -17.66 -3.76 13.41
CA GLU A 159 -17.84 -5.02 12.67
C GLU A 159 -16.60 -5.38 11.82
N ILE A 160 -16.02 -4.42 11.10
CA ILE A 160 -14.78 -4.63 10.35
C ILE A 160 -13.64 -5.02 11.28
N THR A 161 -13.49 -4.32 12.42
CA THR A 161 -12.42 -4.59 13.38
C THR A 161 -12.59 -5.97 14.01
N ASP A 162 -13.80 -6.35 14.40
CA ASP A 162 -14.11 -7.67 14.96
C ASP A 162 -13.78 -8.77 13.93
N GLY A 163 -14.18 -8.60 12.66
CA GLY A 163 -13.85 -9.53 11.59
C GLY A 163 -12.33 -9.66 11.36
N TRP A 164 -11.58 -8.56 11.44
CA TRP A 164 -10.13 -8.62 11.38
C TRP A 164 -9.52 -9.33 12.58
N MET A 165 -10.05 -9.11 13.78
CA MET A 165 -9.56 -9.78 15.01
C MET A 165 -9.93 -11.27 15.07
N GLU A 166 -10.98 -11.70 14.39
CA GLU A 166 -11.33 -13.12 14.23
C GLU A 166 -10.45 -13.83 13.18
N SER A 167 -9.92 -13.11 12.22
CA SER A 167 -9.04 -13.64 11.17
C SER A 167 -7.57 -13.67 11.64
N PRO A 168 -6.91 -14.85 11.72
CA PRO A 168 -5.55 -14.95 12.23
C PRO A 168 -4.55 -14.01 11.53
N GLY A 169 -4.56 -13.94 10.19
CA GLY A 169 -3.63 -13.09 9.44
C GLY A 169 -3.84 -11.60 9.68
N HIS A 170 -5.09 -11.15 9.71
CA HIS A 170 -5.40 -9.73 9.98
C HIS A 170 -5.08 -9.36 11.43
N ARG A 171 -5.41 -10.24 12.39
CA ARG A 171 -5.07 -10.05 13.79
C ARG A 171 -3.56 -9.99 14.01
N ASP A 172 -2.79 -10.86 13.35
CA ASP A 172 -1.34 -10.87 13.45
C ASP A 172 -0.72 -9.55 12.95
N ASN A 173 -1.33 -8.91 11.97
CA ASN A 173 -0.95 -7.55 11.54
C ASN A 173 -1.31 -6.50 12.61
N ILE A 174 -2.55 -6.50 13.12
CA ILE A 174 -2.99 -5.53 14.14
C ILE A 174 -2.13 -5.66 15.41
N LEU A 175 -1.82 -6.86 15.85
CA LEU A 175 -1.07 -7.15 17.06
C LEU A 175 0.43 -7.36 16.83
N GLY A 176 0.92 -7.13 15.60
CA GLY A 176 2.34 -7.25 15.28
C GLY A 176 3.20 -6.30 16.12
N PRO A 177 4.14 -6.83 16.96
CA PRO A 177 4.91 -6.01 17.87
C PRO A 177 5.95 -5.14 17.15
N ASP A 178 6.36 -5.56 15.95
CA ASP A 178 7.37 -4.85 15.15
C ASP A 178 6.80 -3.66 14.38
N TYR A 179 5.48 -3.60 14.19
CA TYR A 179 4.86 -2.47 13.53
C TYR A 179 4.85 -1.24 14.43
N THR A 180 5.27 -0.12 13.86
CA THR A 180 5.41 1.17 14.55
C THR A 180 4.45 2.24 14.02
N HIS A 181 4.09 2.16 12.73
CA HIS A 181 3.24 3.13 12.05
C HIS A 181 2.13 2.44 11.27
N GLN A 182 1.10 3.20 10.93
CA GLN A 182 0.00 2.75 10.08
C GLN A 182 -0.55 3.88 9.21
N ALA A 183 -1.20 3.48 8.12
CA ALA A 183 -2.06 4.34 7.33
C ALA A 183 -3.38 3.62 7.05
N MET A 184 -4.50 4.35 7.14
CA MET A 184 -5.84 3.82 6.92
C MET A 184 -6.53 4.62 5.82
N ALA A 185 -7.01 3.94 4.78
CA ALA A 185 -7.86 4.52 3.75
C ALA A 185 -9.18 3.76 3.67
N ALA A 186 -10.27 4.49 3.53
CA ALA A 186 -11.58 3.93 3.21
C ALA A 186 -12.19 4.75 2.08
N ALA A 187 -12.77 4.07 1.10
CA ALA A 187 -13.37 4.71 -0.07
C ALA A 187 -14.62 3.95 -0.53
N ALA A 188 -15.53 4.67 -1.18
CA ALA A 188 -16.75 4.10 -1.75
C ALA A 188 -16.95 4.52 -3.21
N LYS A 189 -17.56 3.64 -4.00
CA LYS A 189 -18.04 3.93 -5.37
C LYS A 189 -19.33 3.18 -5.63
N GLY A 190 -20.44 3.93 -5.78
CA GLY A 190 -21.76 3.31 -5.86
C GLY A 190 -22.13 2.64 -4.54
N GLU A 191 -22.28 1.33 -4.56
CA GLU A 191 -22.61 0.49 -3.39
C GLU A 191 -21.40 -0.32 -2.89
N ASP A 192 -20.23 -0.15 -3.49
CA ASP A 192 -19.01 -0.83 -3.10
C ASP A 192 -18.20 0.06 -2.15
N VAL A 193 -17.77 -0.51 -1.04
CA VAL A 193 -16.88 0.12 -0.05
C VAL A 193 -15.63 -0.73 0.13
N VAL A 194 -14.48 -0.11 0.10
CA VAL A 194 -13.21 -0.78 0.40
C VAL A 194 -12.45 -0.04 1.50
N VAL A 195 -11.76 -0.82 2.30
CA VAL A 195 -10.87 -0.31 3.36
C VAL A 195 -9.51 -0.95 3.17
N VAL A 196 -8.48 -0.13 3.24
CA VAL A 196 -7.06 -0.55 3.19
C VAL A 196 -6.37 -0.03 4.43
N GLN A 197 -5.85 -0.92 5.26
CA GLN A 197 -4.96 -0.61 6.37
C GLN A 197 -3.55 -1.08 6.03
N LEU A 198 -2.61 -0.15 5.94
CA LEU A 198 -1.19 -0.47 5.82
C LEU A 198 -0.52 -0.33 7.18
N PHE A 199 0.38 -1.27 7.48
CA PHE A 199 1.25 -1.28 8.65
C PHE A 199 2.69 -1.12 8.20
N GLU A 200 3.48 -0.40 8.98
CA GLU A 200 4.90 -0.21 8.71
C GLU A 200 5.76 -0.62 9.91
N ALA A 201 6.68 -1.55 9.67
CA ALA A 201 7.80 -1.80 10.56
C ALA A 201 8.99 -0.96 10.07
N ARG A 202 9.04 0.30 10.54
CA ARG A 202 10.04 1.28 10.15
C ARG A 202 11.39 0.95 10.79
N ARG A 203 12.43 0.76 9.97
CA ARG A 203 13.80 0.56 10.43
C ARG A 203 14.63 1.82 10.31
N ALA A 204 14.39 2.59 9.24
CA ALA A 204 14.98 3.90 9.01
C ALA A 204 14.02 4.76 8.21
N LEU A 205 14.31 6.04 8.15
CA LEU A 205 13.60 7.00 7.32
C LEU A 205 14.64 7.89 6.62
N LEU A 206 14.55 8.01 5.30
CA LEU A 206 15.39 8.94 4.57
C LEU A 206 15.08 10.38 5.00
N ALA A 207 16.10 11.20 5.15
CA ALA A 207 15.97 12.61 5.55
C ALA A 207 15.18 13.44 4.53
N ALA A 208 15.24 13.04 3.24
CA ALA A 208 14.48 13.65 2.15
C ALA A 208 13.86 12.59 1.24
N PRO A 209 12.72 12.89 0.60
CA PRO A 209 12.11 11.98 -0.36
C PRO A 209 13.00 11.79 -1.59
N LEU A 210 13.23 10.54 -1.99
CA LEU A 210 13.95 10.25 -3.23
C LEU A 210 13.08 10.55 -4.45
N PRO A 211 13.67 11.06 -5.54
CA PRO A 211 12.97 11.22 -6.81
C PRO A 211 12.54 9.85 -7.37
N LEU A 212 11.42 9.84 -8.10
CA LEU A 212 10.94 8.63 -8.75
C LEU A 212 11.80 8.27 -9.97
N HIS A 213 12.28 9.30 -10.69
CA HIS A 213 13.14 9.16 -11.86
C HIS A 213 14.52 9.73 -11.54
N VAL A 214 15.56 9.01 -11.92
CA VAL A 214 16.95 9.38 -11.73
C VAL A 214 17.76 9.06 -12.99
N GLY A 215 18.71 9.91 -13.33
CA GLY A 215 19.66 9.66 -14.43
C GLY A 215 20.84 8.81 -13.99
N GLN A 216 21.45 8.07 -14.95
CA GLN A 216 22.76 7.47 -14.69
C GLN A 216 23.79 8.57 -14.38
N GLY A 217 24.66 8.32 -13.40
CA GLY A 217 25.64 9.30 -12.92
C GLY A 217 25.09 10.34 -11.94
N GLU A 218 23.77 10.41 -11.73
CA GLU A 218 23.21 11.25 -10.68
C GLU A 218 23.52 10.70 -9.29
N THR A 219 23.52 11.58 -8.28
CA THR A 219 23.78 11.21 -6.89
C THR A 219 22.47 11.07 -6.11
N LEU A 220 22.25 9.94 -5.48
CA LEU A 220 21.13 9.75 -4.54
C LEU A 220 21.45 10.36 -3.17
N ALA A 221 20.49 11.10 -2.62
CA ALA A 221 20.57 11.61 -1.25
C ALA A 221 20.20 10.50 -0.25
N LEU A 222 21.16 9.66 0.11
CA LEU A 222 20.98 8.53 1.05
C LEU A 222 21.34 8.94 2.49
N GLU A 223 20.81 10.08 2.93
CA GLU A 223 20.88 10.51 4.32
C GLU A 223 19.67 10.00 5.10
N PHE A 224 19.86 9.66 6.37
CA PHE A 224 18.81 9.08 7.22
C PHE A 224 18.53 9.94 8.43
N GLU A 225 17.27 10.03 8.81
CA GLU A 225 16.86 10.65 10.06
C GLU A 225 17.45 9.92 11.26
N GLN A 226 17.75 10.70 12.31
CA GLN A 226 18.19 10.20 13.60
C GLN A 226 17.04 10.33 14.60
N GLY A 227 16.73 9.27 15.32
CA GLY A 227 15.66 9.30 16.31
C GLY A 227 15.46 7.98 17.03
N PRO A 228 14.62 7.96 18.06
CA PRO A 228 14.29 6.74 18.78
C PRO A 228 13.72 5.68 17.82
N GLY A 229 14.23 4.45 17.91
CA GLY A 229 13.78 3.33 17.08
C GLY A 229 14.31 3.34 15.64
N LEU A 230 14.95 4.42 15.18
CA LEU A 230 15.54 4.50 13.84
C LEU A 230 17.00 4.03 13.86
N ALA A 231 17.37 3.27 12.85
CA ALA A 231 18.73 2.82 12.61
C ALA A 231 19.26 3.38 11.29
N VAL A 232 20.58 3.53 11.20
CA VAL A 232 21.22 3.87 9.92
C VAL A 232 21.68 2.56 9.28
N PRO A 233 21.32 2.27 8.01
CA PRO A 233 21.82 1.08 7.34
C PRO A 233 23.35 1.16 7.13
N ALA A 234 24.01 0.03 7.11
CA ALA A 234 25.44 -0.04 6.82
C ALA A 234 25.70 -0.03 5.30
N ARG A 235 24.77 -0.57 4.52
CA ARG A 235 24.87 -0.73 3.07
C ARG A 235 23.52 -0.57 2.41
N TYR A 236 23.53 -0.42 1.09
CA TYR A 236 22.33 -0.48 0.27
C TYR A 236 22.59 -1.31 -1.01
N ALA A 237 21.53 -1.61 -1.75
CA ALA A 237 21.59 -2.27 -3.04
C ALA A 237 20.45 -1.82 -3.95
N TYR A 238 20.68 -1.90 -5.25
CA TYR A 238 19.63 -1.82 -6.26
C TYR A 238 19.10 -3.23 -6.52
N ALA A 239 17.85 -3.48 -6.25
CA ALA A 239 17.17 -4.75 -6.54
C ALA A 239 16.22 -4.58 -7.71
N ARG A 240 16.31 -5.43 -8.73
CA ARG A 240 15.25 -5.52 -9.73
C ARG A 240 13.99 -6.11 -9.07
N PRO A 241 12.77 -5.77 -9.54
CA PRO A 241 11.55 -6.39 -9.04
C PRO A 241 11.68 -7.93 -9.05
N GLY A 242 11.32 -8.58 -7.94
CA GLY A 242 11.42 -10.03 -7.79
C GLY A 242 12.84 -10.59 -7.58
N GLN A 243 13.89 -9.77 -7.56
CA GLN A 243 15.26 -10.26 -7.35
C GLN A 243 15.47 -10.76 -5.91
N PRO A 244 15.97 -11.99 -5.72
CA PRO A 244 16.24 -12.54 -4.40
C PRO A 244 17.33 -11.76 -3.65
N ALA A 245 17.17 -11.62 -2.33
CA ALA A 245 18.12 -10.87 -1.49
C ALA A 245 19.55 -11.43 -1.53
N GLN A 246 19.73 -12.71 -1.78
CA GLN A 246 21.03 -13.38 -1.87
C GLN A 246 21.83 -12.98 -3.12
N GLU A 247 21.16 -12.42 -4.13
CA GLU A 247 21.77 -12.01 -5.40
C GLU A 247 22.08 -10.51 -5.44
N LEU A 248 21.87 -9.78 -4.33
CA LEU A 248 22.09 -8.36 -4.26
C LEU A 248 23.58 -8.02 -4.22
N ILE A 249 24.01 -7.14 -5.13
CA ILE A 249 25.32 -6.49 -5.05
C ILE A 249 25.18 -5.29 -4.12
N THR A 250 25.86 -5.35 -2.97
CA THR A 250 25.75 -4.32 -1.94
C THR A 250 26.78 -3.22 -2.13
N LEU A 251 26.37 -1.98 -1.91
CA LEU A 251 27.16 -0.76 -2.01
C LEU A 251 27.29 -0.08 -0.66
N ASP A 252 28.37 0.64 -0.44
CA ASP A 252 28.50 1.52 0.72
C ASP A 252 27.65 2.79 0.51
N LEU A 253 27.09 3.36 1.56
CA LEU A 253 26.24 4.56 1.46
C LEU A 253 26.96 5.76 0.83
N SER A 254 28.28 5.82 0.95
CA SER A 254 29.10 6.86 0.30
C SER A 254 29.24 6.67 -1.21
N SER A 255 28.94 5.49 -1.74
CA SER A 255 28.94 5.17 -3.18
C SER A 255 27.53 5.39 -3.75
N ASN A 256 27.02 6.60 -3.61
CA ASN A 256 25.62 6.95 -3.90
C ASN A 256 25.38 7.47 -5.32
N GLU A 257 26.38 7.43 -6.19
CA GLU A 257 26.22 7.69 -7.62
C GLU A 257 25.47 6.53 -8.29
N VAL A 258 24.49 6.85 -9.15
CA VAL A 258 23.69 5.86 -9.86
C VAL A 258 24.50 5.23 -10.98
N ALA A 259 25.11 4.08 -10.69
CA ALA A 259 26.00 3.35 -11.61
C ALA A 259 25.34 2.07 -12.20
N VAL A 260 24.00 1.97 -12.14
CA VAL A 260 23.27 0.83 -12.70
C VAL A 260 22.69 1.19 -14.08
N GLU A 261 22.46 0.15 -14.90
CA GLU A 261 21.84 0.28 -16.22
C GLU A 261 20.41 0.85 -16.11
N PRO A 262 19.89 1.52 -17.16
CA PRO A 262 18.50 1.95 -17.20
C PRO A 262 17.53 0.83 -16.85
N GLY A 263 16.52 1.14 -16.07
CA GLY A 263 15.54 0.16 -15.62
C GLY A 263 14.85 0.51 -14.30
N THR A 264 14.02 -0.40 -13.84
CA THR A 264 13.28 -0.28 -12.58
C THR A 264 14.02 -0.97 -11.45
N TYR A 265 14.18 -0.27 -10.34
CA TYR A 265 14.84 -0.79 -9.15
C TYR A 265 14.06 -0.43 -7.89
N VAL A 266 14.10 -1.31 -6.89
CA VAL A 266 13.70 -1.02 -5.52
C VAL A 266 14.97 -0.98 -4.68
N LEU A 267 15.22 0.11 -3.98
CA LEU A 267 16.34 0.19 -3.07
C LEU A 267 16.15 -0.81 -1.92
N LYS A 268 17.21 -1.49 -1.55
CA LYS A 268 17.27 -2.35 -0.36
C LYS A 268 18.31 -1.78 0.57
N PHE A 269 17.93 -1.59 1.84
CA PHE A 269 18.81 -1.11 2.88
C PHE A 269 19.19 -2.27 3.80
N LEU A 270 20.47 -2.40 4.10
CA LEU A 270 21.04 -3.52 4.84
C LEU A 270 21.50 -3.06 6.21
N PHE A 271 20.89 -3.63 7.25
CA PHE A 271 21.19 -3.35 8.65
C PHE A 271 21.95 -4.51 9.28
N PRO A 272 23.04 -4.28 10.05
CA PRO A 272 23.73 -5.34 10.76
C PRO A 272 22.80 -6.12 11.69
N SER A 273 22.76 -7.44 11.58
CA SER A 273 21.88 -8.31 12.39
C SER A 273 22.46 -8.70 13.77
N GLY A 274 23.62 -8.13 14.13
CA GLY A 274 24.37 -8.56 15.31
C GLY A 274 25.20 -9.82 15.12
N GLN A 275 25.06 -10.54 14.01
CA GLN A 275 25.89 -11.68 13.62
C GLN A 275 26.85 -11.27 12.50
N ALA A 276 28.14 -11.66 12.62
CA ALA A 276 29.15 -11.29 11.64
C ALA A 276 28.76 -11.73 10.22
N GLY A 277 28.77 -10.80 9.29
CA GLY A 277 28.45 -11.04 7.87
C GLY A 277 26.96 -11.25 7.55
N ARG A 278 26.05 -11.08 8.52
CA ARG A 278 24.60 -11.15 8.30
C ARG A 278 23.95 -9.78 8.40
N PHE A 279 22.98 -9.56 7.54
CA PHE A 279 22.19 -8.33 7.47
C PHE A 279 20.71 -8.63 7.48
N GLU A 280 19.96 -7.78 8.14
CA GLU A 280 18.51 -7.63 7.93
C GLU A 280 18.32 -6.71 6.72
N VAL A 281 17.44 -7.08 5.82
CA VAL A 281 17.16 -6.31 4.59
C VAL A 281 15.80 -5.64 4.72
N ALA A 282 15.78 -4.33 4.59
CA ALA A 282 14.54 -3.54 4.50
C ALA A 282 14.34 -3.03 3.07
N ALA A 283 13.08 -2.98 2.64
CA ALA A 283 12.72 -2.34 1.39
C ALA A 283 12.75 -0.82 1.55
N GLY A 284 13.18 -0.14 0.51
CA GLY A 284 13.16 1.30 0.37
C GLY A 284 12.37 1.73 -0.86
N PRO A 285 12.48 3.02 -1.26
CA PRO A 285 11.78 3.54 -2.43
C PRO A 285 12.16 2.84 -3.74
N ALA A 286 11.19 2.72 -4.65
CA ALA A 286 11.45 2.35 -6.03
C ALA A 286 11.98 3.57 -6.81
N ILE A 287 12.86 3.33 -7.78
CA ILE A 287 13.38 4.35 -8.69
C ILE A 287 13.41 3.82 -10.14
N PHE A 288 13.23 4.70 -11.07
CA PHE A 288 13.34 4.45 -12.50
C PHE A 288 14.60 5.14 -13.02
N VAL A 289 15.61 4.35 -13.38
CA VAL A 289 16.90 4.85 -13.92
C VAL A 289 16.77 5.02 -15.43
N ARG A 290 17.18 6.19 -15.93
CA ARG A 290 17.14 6.57 -17.36
C ARG A 290 18.50 6.96 -17.88
#